data_e095f77d5db5eedfa01e72be91accf8a
#
_entry.id   e095f77d5db5eedfa01e72be91accf8a
#
_cell.length_a   1.000
_cell.length_b   1.000
_cell.length_c   1.000
_cell.angle_alpha   90.00
_cell.angle_beta   90.00
_cell.angle_gamma   90.00
#
_symmetry.space_group_name_H-M   'P 1'
#
loop_
_entity.id
_entity.type
_entity.pdbx_description
1 polymer ?
#
loop_
_entity_poly.entity_id
_entity_poly.type
_entity_poly.pdbx_seq_one_letter_code
_entity_poly.pdbx_strand_id
1 'polypeptide(L)'
;MRFQEDALKLVPLVAFAICMAGCQRVPTSRLPTFASRTEGLAFAQASCGGCHAVDRYGASPNPNAPPFAGVVNQPGLTAETLSSWLRDAHNYPEEMEFYLQRREVDDLVAYMTTLRDVNYRPPI
;
A
#
# COMPACT_ATOMS: atom_id res chain seq x y z
N MET A 1 -54.64 -53.95 18.71
CA MET A 1 -53.24 -54.11 18.26
C MET A 1 -53.00 -53.20 17.07
N ARG A 2 -52.66 -51.94 17.28
CA ARG A 2 -52.26 -50.96 16.24
C ARG A 2 -51.54 -49.83 16.95
N PHE A 3 -50.33 -50.06 17.40
CA PHE A 3 -49.49 -49.02 18.02
C PHE A 3 -48.01 -49.26 17.70
N GLN A 4 -47.67 -49.37 16.41
CA GLN A 4 -46.26 -49.54 16.10
C GLN A 4 -45.83 -49.02 14.72
N GLU A 5 -46.61 -48.17 14.05
CA GLU A 5 -46.23 -47.66 12.71
C GLU A 5 -45.89 -46.16 12.66
N ASP A 6 -46.10 -45.40 13.74
CA ASP A 6 -45.89 -43.94 13.70
C ASP A 6 -44.53 -43.47 14.18
N ALA A 7 -43.68 -44.39 14.69
CA ALA A 7 -42.34 -44.00 15.20
C ALA A 7 -41.23 -43.88 14.12
N LEU A 8 -41.50 -44.32 12.88
CA LEU A 8 -40.45 -44.40 11.87
C LEU A 8 -40.43 -43.24 10.84
N LYS A 9 -41.39 -42.30 10.96
CA LYS A 9 -41.50 -41.17 10.00
C LYS A 9 -40.92 -39.84 10.47
N LEU A 10 -40.38 -39.77 11.68
CA LEU A 10 -39.84 -38.50 12.26
C LEU A 10 -38.33 -38.37 12.24
N VAL A 11 -37.60 -39.39 11.81
CA VAL A 11 -36.16 -39.39 11.81
C VAL A 11 -35.45 -38.63 10.66
N PRO A 12 -36.02 -38.46 9.45
CA PRO A 12 -35.28 -37.78 8.37
C PRO A 12 -35.34 -36.26 8.38
N LEU A 13 -36.14 -35.61 9.25
CA LEU A 13 -36.32 -34.16 9.24
C LEU A 13 -35.31 -33.39 10.11
N VAL A 14 -34.64 -34.08 11.03
CA VAL A 14 -33.64 -33.44 11.95
C VAL A 14 -32.22 -33.42 11.36
N ALA A 15 -31.93 -34.31 10.39
CA ALA A 15 -30.59 -34.41 9.82
C ALA A 15 -30.26 -33.33 8.74
N PHE A 16 -31.26 -32.58 8.24
CA PHE A 16 -31.06 -31.61 7.17
C PHE A 16 -30.82 -30.17 7.66
N ALA A 17 -30.98 -29.91 8.96
CA ALA A 17 -30.87 -28.56 9.52
C ALA A 17 -29.44 -28.17 9.97
N ILE A 18 -28.44 -29.07 9.91
CA ILE A 18 -27.09 -28.84 10.49
C ILE A 18 -26.07 -28.37 9.44
N CYS A 19 -26.39 -28.37 8.13
CA CYS A 19 -25.42 -28.01 7.09
C CYS A 19 -25.42 -26.53 6.65
N MET A 20 -26.21 -25.63 7.26
CA MET A 20 -26.29 -24.23 6.85
C MET A 20 -25.51 -23.25 7.76
N ALA A 21 -24.69 -23.72 8.68
CA ALA A 21 -23.94 -22.87 9.60
C ALA A 21 -22.44 -22.72 9.27
N GLY A 22 -22.04 -22.92 8.00
CA GLY A 22 -20.63 -23.03 7.61
C GLY A 22 -20.01 -21.88 6.82
N CYS A 23 -20.73 -20.78 6.56
CA CYS A 23 -20.12 -19.58 5.99
C CYS A 23 -19.85 -18.54 7.08
N GLN A 24 -19.02 -18.87 8.04
CA GLN A 24 -18.40 -17.85 8.88
C GLN A 24 -17.43 -17.10 7.97
N ARG A 25 -17.80 -15.85 7.64
CA ARG A 25 -16.84 -14.89 7.10
C ARG A 25 -15.69 -14.84 8.09
N VAL A 26 -14.56 -15.42 7.71
CA VAL A 26 -13.30 -15.21 8.41
C VAL A 26 -13.15 -13.69 8.47
N PRO A 27 -13.12 -13.07 9.68
CA PRO A 27 -12.76 -11.67 9.74
C PRO A 27 -11.39 -11.59 9.09
N THR A 28 -11.29 -10.81 8.02
CA THR A 28 -10.00 -10.44 7.44
C THR A 28 -9.30 -9.68 8.55
N SER A 29 -8.57 -10.42 9.39
CA SER A 29 -7.59 -9.85 10.30
C SER A 29 -6.75 -8.95 9.42
N ARG A 30 -6.84 -7.65 9.63
CA ARG A 30 -5.93 -6.70 8.98
C ARG A 30 -4.56 -7.10 9.46
N LEU A 31 -3.90 -7.98 8.70
CA LEU A 31 -2.47 -8.19 8.85
C LEU A 31 -1.86 -6.79 8.83
N PRO A 32 -0.90 -6.48 9.70
CA PRO A 32 -0.18 -5.24 9.63
C PRO A 32 0.32 -5.11 8.19
N THR A 33 -0.15 -4.10 7.49
CA THR A 33 0.25 -3.86 6.09
C THR A 33 1.68 -3.36 6.17
N PHE A 34 2.61 -4.25 5.89
CA PHE A 34 4.00 -3.85 5.74
C PHE A 34 4.10 -2.93 4.52
N ALA A 35 4.89 -1.87 4.65
CA ALA A 35 5.21 -0.98 3.55
C ALA A 35 5.78 -1.77 2.37
N SER A 36 5.22 -1.55 1.17
CA SER A 36 5.54 -2.31 -0.04
C SER A 36 6.32 -1.45 -1.01
N ARG A 37 7.54 -1.88 -1.34
CA ARG A 37 8.37 -1.23 -2.38
C ARG A 37 7.72 -1.29 -3.76
N THR A 38 7.05 -2.39 -4.07
CA THR A 38 6.37 -2.59 -5.36
C THR A 38 5.18 -1.65 -5.49
N GLU A 39 4.35 -1.55 -4.46
CA GLU A 39 3.22 -0.62 -4.44
C GLU A 39 3.70 0.83 -4.45
N GLY A 40 4.79 1.14 -3.73
CA GLY A 40 5.42 2.46 -3.73
C GLY A 40 5.95 2.86 -5.10
N LEU A 41 6.58 1.94 -5.85
CA LEU A 41 7.00 2.18 -7.24
C LEU A 41 5.78 2.41 -8.14
N ALA A 42 4.76 1.56 -8.07
CA ALA A 42 3.56 1.69 -8.89
C ALA A 42 2.86 3.02 -8.63
N PHE A 43 2.72 3.41 -7.36
CA PHE A 43 2.17 4.70 -6.98
C PHE A 43 3.02 5.88 -7.48
N ALA A 44 4.35 5.81 -7.32
CA ALA A 44 5.27 6.84 -7.79
C ALA A 44 5.16 7.05 -9.30
N GLN A 45 5.10 5.97 -10.07
CA GLN A 45 4.95 6.04 -11.53
C GLN A 45 3.61 6.67 -11.94
N ALA A 46 2.52 6.29 -11.27
CA ALA A 46 1.19 6.77 -11.60
C ALA A 46 0.95 8.23 -11.19
N SER A 47 1.44 8.65 -10.03
CA SER A 47 1.09 9.93 -9.41
C SER A 47 2.20 10.98 -9.47
N CYS A 48 3.46 10.57 -9.52
CA CYS A 48 4.60 11.48 -9.46
C CYS A 48 5.41 11.51 -10.77
N GLY A 49 5.34 10.44 -11.57
CA GLY A 49 6.15 10.26 -12.78
C GLY A 49 5.90 11.28 -13.89
N GLY A 50 4.78 12.00 -13.85
CA GLY A 50 4.49 13.08 -14.77
C GLY A 50 5.42 14.30 -14.62
N CYS A 51 5.96 14.50 -13.42
CA CYS A 51 6.87 15.62 -13.12
C CYS A 51 8.25 15.15 -12.67
N HIS A 52 8.36 14.09 -11.88
CA HIS A 52 9.61 13.59 -11.31
C HIS A 52 10.16 12.39 -12.07
N ALA A 53 11.49 12.29 -12.21
CA ALA A 53 12.12 11.01 -12.47
C ALA A 53 11.99 10.14 -11.22
N VAL A 54 11.16 9.10 -11.31
CA VAL A 54 10.88 8.22 -10.17
C VAL A 54 11.85 7.04 -10.08
N ASP A 55 12.52 6.71 -11.17
CA ASP A 55 13.50 5.64 -11.24
C ASP A 55 14.88 6.08 -10.72
N ARG A 56 15.79 5.10 -10.56
CA ARG A 56 17.16 5.35 -10.12
C ARG A 56 17.94 6.30 -11.01
N TYR A 57 17.69 6.24 -12.31
CA TYR A 57 18.35 7.02 -13.34
C TYR A 57 17.32 7.73 -14.21
N GLY A 58 17.73 8.86 -14.80
CA GLY A 58 16.91 9.63 -15.70
C GLY A 58 16.73 11.08 -15.26
N ALA A 59 16.30 11.91 -16.18
CA ALA A 59 15.94 13.30 -15.92
C ALA A 59 14.43 13.39 -15.64
N SER A 60 14.05 14.29 -14.74
CA SER A 60 12.65 14.59 -14.49
C SER A 60 11.99 15.21 -15.72
N PRO A 61 10.76 14.80 -16.09
CA PRO A 61 10.00 15.44 -17.16
C PRO A 61 9.82 16.95 -16.94
N ASN A 62 9.55 17.35 -15.69
CA ASN A 62 9.58 18.75 -15.28
C ASN A 62 10.99 19.07 -14.74
N PRO A 63 11.75 20.00 -15.38
CA PRO A 63 13.12 20.33 -14.95
C PRO A 63 13.18 20.99 -13.55
N ASN A 64 12.08 21.53 -13.06
CA ASN A 64 11.98 22.10 -11.71
C ASN A 64 11.67 21.03 -10.63
N ALA A 65 11.27 19.84 -11.01
CA ALA A 65 10.98 18.74 -10.08
C ALA A 65 12.24 17.89 -9.87
N PRO A 66 12.77 17.77 -8.64
CA PRO A 66 13.97 16.97 -8.40
C PRO A 66 13.68 15.49 -8.64
N PRO A 67 14.64 14.74 -9.23
CA PRO A 67 14.50 13.29 -9.34
C PRO A 67 14.45 12.64 -7.94
N PHE A 68 13.70 11.56 -7.77
CA PHE A 68 13.58 10.85 -6.50
C PHE A 68 14.94 10.39 -5.96
N ALA A 69 15.81 9.91 -6.83
CA ALA A 69 17.18 9.59 -6.45
C ALA A 69 17.93 10.80 -5.88
N GLY A 70 17.69 12.00 -6.41
CA GLY A 70 18.27 13.24 -5.88
C GLY A 70 17.72 13.58 -4.49
N VAL A 71 16.43 13.40 -4.28
CA VAL A 71 15.77 13.65 -2.99
C VAL A 71 16.34 12.74 -1.90
N VAL A 72 16.38 11.42 -2.12
CA VAL A 72 16.74 10.47 -1.08
C VAL A 72 18.24 10.40 -0.76
N ASN A 73 19.08 10.96 -1.63
CA ASN A 73 20.51 11.03 -1.42
C ASN A 73 20.97 12.39 -0.86
N GLN A 74 20.04 13.24 -0.45
CA GLN A 74 20.41 14.47 0.27
C GLN A 74 21.02 14.16 1.64
N PRO A 75 22.06 14.88 2.04
CA PRO A 75 22.68 14.70 3.34
C PRO A 75 21.69 14.90 4.49
N GLY A 76 21.68 13.98 5.44
CA GLY A 76 20.81 14.05 6.62
C GLY A 76 19.36 13.61 6.41
N LEU A 77 18.93 13.28 5.19
CA LEU A 77 17.59 12.74 4.97
C LEU A 77 17.48 11.32 5.56
N THR A 78 16.47 11.09 6.38
CA THR A 78 16.10 9.76 6.91
C THR A 78 14.74 9.32 6.37
N ALA A 79 14.38 8.05 6.61
CA ALA A 79 13.04 7.57 6.24
C ALA A 79 11.94 8.31 7.03
N GLU A 80 12.21 8.66 8.29
CA GLU A 80 11.29 9.38 9.17
C GLU A 80 11.06 10.82 8.68
N THR A 81 12.13 11.55 8.33
CA THR A 81 12.02 12.91 7.82
C THR A 81 11.34 12.94 6.46
N LEU A 82 11.65 11.98 5.58
CA LEU A 82 10.96 11.83 4.30
C LEU A 82 9.47 11.54 4.49
N SER A 83 9.13 10.63 5.41
CA SER A 83 7.74 10.31 5.75
C SER A 83 6.98 11.53 6.29
N SER A 84 7.60 12.31 7.19
CA SER A 84 7.01 13.54 7.72
C SER A 84 6.80 14.58 6.62
N TRP A 85 7.79 14.78 5.77
CA TRP A 85 7.70 15.74 4.66
C TRP A 85 6.59 15.35 3.67
N LEU A 86 6.50 14.08 3.29
CA LEU A 86 5.45 13.60 2.38
C LEU A 86 4.03 13.77 2.96
N ARG A 87 3.88 13.71 4.28
CA ARG A 87 2.58 13.92 4.93
C ARG A 87 2.20 15.39 5.11
N ASP A 88 3.18 16.21 5.46
CA ASP A 88 2.88 17.50 6.08
C ASP A 88 3.41 18.71 5.29
N ALA A 89 4.44 18.54 4.47
CA ALA A 89 5.20 19.65 3.90
C ALA A 89 5.37 19.63 2.38
N HIS A 90 4.83 18.63 1.69
CA HIS A 90 5.03 18.53 0.24
C HIS A 90 4.03 19.34 -0.59
N ASN A 91 3.11 20.07 0.06
CA ASN A 91 2.07 20.90 -0.58
C ASN A 91 2.63 22.19 -1.23
N TYR A 92 3.93 22.28 -1.39
CA TYR A 92 4.57 23.41 -2.06
C TYR A 92 5.63 22.89 -3.05
N PRO A 93 5.62 23.30 -4.30
CA PRO A 93 4.71 24.30 -4.92
C PRO A 93 3.25 23.79 -5.06
N GLU A 94 2.34 24.67 -5.47
CA GLU A 94 0.88 24.41 -5.54
C GLU A 94 0.54 23.16 -6.37
N GLU A 95 1.35 22.83 -7.38
CA GLU A 95 1.18 21.63 -8.19
C GLU A 95 1.36 20.32 -7.39
N MET A 96 1.94 20.42 -6.20
CA MET A 96 2.11 19.30 -5.26
C MET A 96 1.08 19.34 -4.11
N GLU A 97 0.07 20.23 -4.17
CA GLU A 97 -0.98 20.30 -3.16
C GLU A 97 -1.98 19.15 -3.35
N PHE A 98 -1.63 17.98 -2.83
CA PHE A 98 -2.51 16.82 -2.79
C PHE A 98 -2.28 16.00 -1.50
N TYR A 99 -3.34 15.34 -1.06
CA TYR A 99 -3.29 14.55 0.17
C TYR A 99 -2.81 13.12 -0.12
N LEU A 100 -1.79 12.70 0.61
CA LEU A 100 -1.31 11.31 0.61
C LEU A 100 -1.87 10.55 1.81
N GLN A 101 -2.46 9.39 1.56
CA GLN A 101 -2.86 8.50 2.63
C GLN A 101 -1.64 7.90 3.33
N ARG A 102 -1.78 7.54 4.60
CA ARG A 102 -0.69 6.97 5.39
C ARG A 102 0.00 5.79 4.68
N ARG A 103 -0.78 4.90 4.09
CA ARG A 103 -0.25 3.73 3.39
C ARG A 103 0.58 4.13 2.16
N GLU A 104 0.10 5.08 1.39
CA GLU A 104 0.81 5.60 0.21
C GLU A 104 2.15 6.20 0.61
N VAL A 105 2.20 6.95 1.72
CA VAL A 105 3.44 7.48 2.27
C VAL A 105 4.38 6.36 2.70
N ASP A 106 3.89 5.37 3.44
CA ASP A 106 4.70 4.25 3.92
C ASP A 106 5.29 3.46 2.73
N ASP A 107 4.49 3.18 1.70
CA ASP A 107 4.91 2.47 0.49
C ASP A 107 5.90 3.31 -0.34
N LEU A 108 5.66 4.62 -0.50
CA LEU A 108 6.59 5.55 -1.16
C LEU A 108 7.95 5.60 -0.46
N VAL A 109 7.96 5.76 0.86
CA VAL A 109 9.20 5.77 1.65
C VAL A 109 9.95 4.45 1.49
N ALA A 110 9.25 3.31 1.56
CA ALA A 110 9.84 2.00 1.35
C ALA A 110 10.47 1.86 -0.04
N TYR A 111 9.83 2.39 -1.07
CA TYR A 111 10.37 2.41 -2.43
C TYR A 111 11.54 3.39 -2.56
N MET A 112 11.33 4.67 -2.24
CA MET A 112 12.31 5.73 -2.44
C MET A 112 13.62 5.42 -1.72
N THR A 113 13.60 4.85 -0.52
CA THR A 113 14.81 4.46 0.21
C THR A 113 15.64 3.41 -0.52
N THR A 114 15.05 2.64 -1.46
CA THR A 114 15.83 1.71 -2.32
C THR A 114 16.70 2.42 -3.36
N LEU A 115 16.42 3.70 -3.63
CA LEU A 115 17.18 4.52 -4.58
C LEU A 115 18.43 5.14 -3.97
N ARG A 116 18.68 4.93 -2.67
CA ARG A 116 19.89 5.41 -2.01
C ARG A 116 21.14 4.76 -2.59
N ASP A 117 22.15 5.59 -2.78
CA ASP A 117 23.44 5.18 -3.29
C ASP A 117 24.54 6.03 -2.63
N VAL A 118 25.48 5.40 -1.95
CA VAL A 118 26.59 6.07 -1.28
C VAL A 118 27.52 6.82 -2.26
N ASN A 119 27.46 6.45 -3.53
CA ASN A 119 28.21 7.08 -4.62
C ASN A 119 27.34 7.99 -5.49
N TYR A 120 26.13 8.33 -5.03
CA TYR A 120 25.22 9.18 -5.80
C TYR A 120 25.89 10.47 -6.22
N ARG A 121 25.81 10.78 -7.50
CA ARG A 121 26.22 12.06 -8.08
C ARG A 121 25.02 12.66 -8.77
N PRO A 122 24.62 13.90 -8.43
CA PRO A 122 23.54 14.58 -9.14
C PRO A 122 23.92 14.74 -10.61
N PRO A 123 22.93 14.61 -11.51
CA PRO A 123 23.15 14.96 -12.92
C PRO A 123 23.55 16.43 -13.02
N ILE A 124 24.51 16.70 -13.88
CA ILE A 124 25.03 18.06 -14.17
C ILE A 124 24.03 18.79 -15.08
#